data_42e0461bdfcfcab08182b60782dc293f
#
_entry.id   42e0461bdfcfcab08182b60782dc293f
#
_cell.length_a   1.000
_cell.length_b   1.000
_cell.length_c   1.000
_cell.angle_alpha   90.00
_cell.angle_beta   90.00
_cell.angle_gamma   90.00
#
_symmetry.space_group_name_H-M   'P 1'
#
loop_
_entity.id
_entity.type
_entity.pdbx_description
1 polymer ?
#
loop_
_entity_poly.entity_id
_entity_poly.type
_entity_poly.pdbx_seq_one_letter_code
_entity_poly.pdbx_strand_id
1 'polypeptide(L)'
;MVNFEYNGIKISIFNENLKYQKNTPVQNRLSLGTYEKEEIVGVRNAISESDVVLDLGSSLGVTSCVIASLISDSSNLVAVEANPTLIENIKHNRDINNFLFDIKNAPVSYNNRIVNFNYNGLSLSGSIIRKKHLEGNDTAWGKYTSVNMETVTPLDLERQYNKKFTFLSCDIEGEEYDLLYYMFDYFKNFNAMVVEFHELYNDSKYNRKDIHQKYLPHFHITNIGQTSIFKKR
;
A
#
# COMPACT_ATOMS: atom_id res chain seq x y z
N MET A 1 -14.62 5.82 -17.37
CA MET A 1 -14.36 4.65 -16.51
C MET A 1 -13.93 3.51 -17.41
N VAL A 2 -12.86 2.82 -17.06
CA VAL A 2 -12.37 1.63 -17.77
C VAL A 2 -12.46 0.47 -16.78
N ASN A 3 -13.06 -0.64 -17.21
CA ASN A 3 -13.34 -1.80 -16.36
C ASN A 3 -12.43 -2.96 -16.74
N PHE A 4 -11.96 -3.69 -15.72
CA PHE A 4 -11.11 -4.86 -15.83
C PHE A 4 -11.67 -5.98 -14.96
N GLU A 5 -11.34 -7.21 -15.29
CA GLU A 5 -11.48 -8.35 -14.38
C GLU A 5 -10.06 -8.83 -14.02
N TYR A 6 -9.75 -8.81 -12.75
CA TYR A 6 -8.44 -9.17 -12.24
C TYR A 6 -8.58 -10.32 -11.23
N ASN A 7 -8.19 -11.54 -11.63
CA ASN A 7 -8.30 -12.72 -10.75
C ASN A 7 -9.71 -12.94 -10.17
N GLY A 8 -10.77 -12.73 -10.96
CA GLY A 8 -12.17 -12.85 -10.53
C GLY A 8 -12.72 -11.63 -9.79
N ILE A 9 -11.92 -10.57 -9.67
CA ILE A 9 -12.29 -9.31 -9.00
C ILE A 9 -12.55 -8.24 -10.05
N LYS A 10 -13.64 -7.50 -9.89
CA LYS A 10 -13.97 -6.37 -10.77
C LYS A 10 -13.17 -5.15 -10.34
N ILE A 11 -12.44 -4.57 -11.27
CA ILE A 11 -11.66 -3.34 -11.06
C ILE A 11 -12.10 -2.29 -12.08
N SER A 12 -12.39 -1.10 -11.59
CA SER A 12 -12.69 0.06 -12.43
C SER A 12 -11.71 1.18 -12.14
N ILE A 13 -11.31 1.90 -13.18
CA ILE A 13 -10.47 3.09 -13.05
C ILE A 13 -11.23 4.28 -13.60
N PHE A 14 -11.36 5.34 -12.81
CA PHE A 14 -12.03 6.56 -13.25
C PHE A 14 -11.19 7.34 -14.25
N ASN A 15 -11.83 7.81 -15.34
CA ASN A 15 -11.16 8.58 -16.40
C ASN A 15 -10.51 9.88 -15.92
N GLU A 16 -10.96 10.42 -14.79
CA GLU A 16 -10.39 11.64 -14.20
C GLU A 16 -8.95 11.43 -13.73
N ASN A 17 -8.64 10.24 -13.25
CA ASN A 17 -7.30 9.83 -12.87
C ASN A 17 -6.45 9.38 -14.07
N LEU A 18 -7.07 9.23 -15.25
CA LEU A 18 -6.45 8.71 -16.46
C LEU A 18 -6.54 9.69 -17.66
N LYS A 19 -6.87 10.96 -17.44
CA LYS A 19 -7.16 11.96 -18.50
C LYS A 19 -6.11 12.07 -19.60
N TYR A 20 -4.91 11.59 -19.38
CA TYR A 20 -3.79 11.70 -20.33
C TYR A 20 -3.20 10.35 -20.76
N GLN A 21 -3.85 9.24 -20.41
CA GLN A 21 -3.26 7.92 -20.58
C GLN A 21 -4.21 6.94 -21.30
N LYS A 22 -4.52 7.19 -22.56
CA LYS A 22 -4.96 6.09 -23.44
C LYS A 22 -3.80 5.10 -23.55
N ASN A 23 -3.98 3.86 -23.11
CA ASN A 23 -2.98 2.78 -23.04
C ASN A 23 -1.85 3.00 -22.02
N THR A 24 -2.21 3.25 -20.74
CA THR A 24 -1.20 3.39 -19.69
C THR A 24 -0.56 2.05 -19.34
N PRO A 25 0.68 2.08 -18.81
CA PRO A 25 1.28 0.89 -18.22
C PRO A 25 0.37 0.19 -17.21
N VAL A 26 -0.40 0.94 -16.42
CA VAL A 26 -1.37 0.42 -15.44
C VAL A 26 -2.50 -0.34 -16.10
N GLN A 27 -3.17 0.24 -17.12
CA GLN A 27 -4.24 -0.44 -17.86
C GLN A 27 -3.74 -1.72 -18.52
N ASN A 28 -2.55 -1.67 -19.13
CA ASN A 28 -1.93 -2.83 -19.72
C ASN A 28 -1.61 -3.91 -18.67
N ARG A 29 -1.06 -3.54 -17.52
CA ARG A 29 -0.78 -4.48 -16.42
C ARG A 29 -2.07 -5.11 -15.87
N LEU A 30 -3.14 -4.33 -15.69
CA LEU A 30 -4.45 -4.85 -15.27
C LEU A 30 -5.03 -5.82 -16.31
N SER A 31 -5.01 -5.44 -17.59
CA SER A 31 -5.53 -6.29 -18.70
C SER A 31 -4.74 -7.59 -18.84
N LEU A 32 -3.45 -7.58 -18.54
CA LEU A 32 -2.56 -8.74 -18.59
C LEU A 32 -2.54 -9.54 -17.28
N GLY A 33 -3.22 -9.08 -16.22
CA GLY A 33 -3.18 -9.72 -14.90
C GLY A 33 -1.80 -9.63 -14.23
N THR A 34 -1.04 -8.58 -14.52
CA THR A 34 0.34 -8.39 -14.00
C THR A 34 0.50 -7.13 -13.15
N TYR A 35 -0.60 -6.46 -12.81
CA TYR A 35 -0.59 -5.31 -11.91
C TYR A 35 -0.27 -5.77 -10.48
N GLU A 36 0.66 -5.12 -9.81
CA GLU A 36 1.17 -5.46 -8.45
C GLU A 36 1.45 -6.98 -8.27
N LYS A 37 1.99 -7.62 -9.33
CA LYS A 37 2.10 -9.08 -9.40
C LYS A 37 2.92 -9.67 -8.26
N GLU A 38 4.04 -9.02 -7.91
CA GLU A 38 4.96 -9.53 -6.88
C GLU A 38 4.31 -9.45 -5.50
N GLU A 39 3.66 -8.33 -5.20
CA GLU A 39 2.91 -8.11 -3.98
C GLU A 39 1.75 -9.11 -3.86
N ILE A 40 0.91 -9.23 -4.90
CA ILE A 40 -0.25 -10.13 -4.89
C ILE A 40 0.16 -11.61 -4.75
N VAL A 41 1.26 -12.02 -5.39
CA VAL A 41 1.83 -13.37 -5.17
C VAL A 41 2.29 -13.53 -3.73
N GLY A 42 2.94 -12.51 -3.16
CA GLY A 42 3.35 -12.50 -1.76
C GLY A 42 2.17 -12.64 -0.81
N VAL A 43 1.12 -11.84 -1.01
CA VAL A 43 -0.13 -11.89 -0.23
C VAL A 43 -0.74 -13.29 -0.29
N ARG A 44 -0.98 -13.84 -1.49
CA ARG A 44 -1.58 -15.17 -1.66
C ARG A 44 -0.79 -16.29 -0.99
N ASN A 45 0.54 -16.15 -0.92
CA ASN A 45 1.40 -17.15 -0.31
C ASN A 45 1.47 -17.06 1.23
N ALA A 46 1.09 -15.90 1.81
CA ALA A 46 1.36 -15.63 3.22
C ALA A 46 0.10 -15.41 4.06
N ILE A 47 -1.02 -14.98 3.46
CA ILE A 47 -2.25 -14.64 4.17
C ILE A 47 -3.02 -15.87 4.63
N SER A 48 -3.69 -15.76 5.77
CA SER A 48 -4.69 -16.72 6.28
C SER A 48 -6.09 -16.12 6.19
N GLU A 49 -7.10 -16.96 5.98
CA GLU A 49 -8.52 -16.54 5.96
C GLU A 49 -8.96 -15.84 7.26
N SER A 50 -8.30 -16.12 8.38
CA SER A 50 -8.60 -15.54 9.70
C SER A 50 -7.82 -14.26 10.01
N ASP A 51 -6.96 -13.78 9.11
CA ASP A 51 -6.15 -12.60 9.36
C ASP A 51 -7.01 -11.33 9.43
N VAL A 52 -6.57 -10.42 10.30
CA VAL A 52 -7.02 -9.03 10.37
C VAL A 52 -5.93 -8.19 9.70
N VAL A 53 -6.27 -7.55 8.61
CA VAL A 53 -5.29 -7.02 7.67
C VAL A 53 -5.18 -5.51 7.74
N LEU A 54 -3.94 -5.04 7.74
CA LEU A 54 -3.57 -3.65 7.50
C LEU A 54 -2.91 -3.56 6.12
N ASP A 55 -3.56 -2.85 5.20
CA ASP A 55 -3.08 -2.62 3.84
C ASP A 55 -2.68 -1.15 3.67
N LEU A 56 -1.39 -0.90 3.55
CA LEU A 56 -0.77 0.43 3.52
C LEU A 56 -0.28 0.75 2.11
N GLY A 57 -0.82 1.83 1.51
CA GLY A 57 -0.56 2.22 0.14
C GLY A 57 -1.52 1.54 -0.84
N SER A 58 -2.82 1.63 -0.56
CA SER A 58 -3.85 0.89 -1.30
C SER A 58 -4.03 1.33 -2.77
N SER A 59 -3.50 2.50 -3.16
CA SER A 59 -3.55 3.05 -4.53
C SER A 59 -4.97 2.98 -5.14
N LEU A 60 -5.20 2.17 -6.17
CA LEU A 60 -6.53 1.95 -6.77
C LEU A 60 -7.42 0.95 -6.00
N GLY A 61 -6.91 0.36 -4.93
CA GLY A 61 -7.60 -0.67 -4.15
C GLY A 61 -7.56 -2.07 -4.79
N VAL A 62 -6.67 -2.32 -5.75
CA VAL A 62 -6.57 -3.64 -6.42
C VAL A 62 -6.09 -4.69 -5.43
N THR A 63 -4.95 -4.45 -4.76
CA THR A 63 -4.41 -5.34 -3.72
C THR A 63 -5.40 -5.49 -2.57
N SER A 64 -6.02 -4.39 -2.10
CA SER A 64 -7.07 -4.44 -1.07
C SER A 64 -8.24 -5.36 -1.46
N CYS A 65 -8.73 -5.29 -2.70
CA CYS A 65 -9.80 -6.17 -3.18
C CYS A 65 -9.35 -7.64 -3.28
N VAL A 66 -8.09 -7.90 -3.69
CA VAL A 66 -7.54 -9.26 -3.66
C VAL A 66 -7.47 -9.78 -2.23
N ILE A 67 -6.95 -9.01 -1.29
CA ILE A 67 -6.89 -9.36 0.13
C ILE A 67 -8.31 -9.67 0.65
N ALA A 68 -9.26 -8.77 0.41
CA ALA A 68 -10.66 -8.92 0.83
C ALA A 68 -11.31 -10.21 0.31
N SER A 69 -10.89 -10.71 -0.87
CA SER A 69 -11.38 -11.97 -1.43
C SER A 69 -10.75 -13.22 -0.81
N LEU A 70 -9.65 -13.07 -0.07
CA LEU A 70 -8.87 -14.18 0.51
C LEU A 70 -9.16 -14.38 2.01
N ILE A 71 -9.72 -13.39 2.69
CA ILE A 71 -10.09 -13.48 4.11
C ILE A 71 -11.58 -13.81 4.27
N SER A 72 -11.93 -14.49 5.35
CA SER A 72 -13.31 -14.96 5.59
C SER A 72 -14.32 -13.82 5.79
N ASP A 73 -13.86 -12.69 6.34
CA ASP A 73 -14.66 -11.48 6.56
C ASP A 73 -13.88 -10.27 6.05
N SER A 74 -14.34 -9.71 4.93
CA SER A 74 -13.68 -8.54 4.32
C SER A 74 -13.74 -7.28 5.19
N SER A 75 -14.61 -7.22 6.21
CA SER A 75 -14.58 -6.15 7.20
C SER A 75 -13.31 -6.18 8.08
N ASN A 76 -12.58 -7.28 8.12
CA ASN A 76 -11.29 -7.40 8.84
C ASN A 76 -10.10 -6.78 8.12
N LEU A 77 -10.33 -5.98 7.08
CA LEU A 77 -9.31 -5.23 6.37
C LEU A 77 -9.48 -3.73 6.60
N VAL A 78 -8.37 -3.02 6.81
CA VAL A 78 -8.29 -1.56 6.75
C VAL A 78 -7.31 -1.19 5.64
N ALA A 79 -7.81 -0.55 4.61
CA ALA A 79 -7.05 -0.02 3.49
C ALA A 79 -6.69 1.45 3.74
N VAL A 80 -5.41 1.80 3.63
CA VAL A 80 -4.91 3.15 3.89
C VAL A 80 -4.26 3.71 2.63
N GLU A 81 -4.72 4.89 2.21
CA GLU A 81 -4.20 5.59 1.04
C GLU A 81 -4.04 7.07 1.35
N ALA A 82 -2.85 7.61 1.08
CA ALA A 82 -2.57 9.00 1.35
C ALA A 82 -3.05 9.94 0.23
N ASN A 83 -3.05 9.47 -1.02
CA ASN A 83 -3.50 10.27 -2.16
C ASN A 83 -5.02 10.46 -2.14
N PRO A 84 -5.53 11.67 -1.84
CA PRO A 84 -6.98 11.89 -1.70
C PRO A 84 -7.74 11.68 -3.01
N THR A 85 -7.07 11.78 -4.16
CA THR A 85 -7.72 11.62 -5.48
C THR A 85 -8.06 10.17 -5.81
N LEU A 86 -7.51 9.19 -5.08
CA LEU A 86 -7.74 7.77 -5.29
C LEU A 86 -8.84 7.19 -4.41
N ILE A 87 -9.24 7.88 -3.36
CA ILE A 87 -10.19 7.37 -2.34
C ILE A 87 -11.52 6.95 -2.95
N GLU A 88 -12.09 7.75 -3.84
CA GLU A 88 -13.36 7.40 -4.49
C GLU A 88 -13.22 6.19 -5.43
N ASN A 89 -12.04 5.99 -6.02
CA ASN A 89 -11.77 4.80 -6.82
C ASN A 89 -11.68 3.54 -5.95
N ILE A 90 -11.02 3.62 -4.80
CA ILE A 90 -10.94 2.51 -3.83
C ILE A 90 -12.35 2.13 -3.35
N LYS A 91 -13.15 3.12 -2.94
CA LYS A 91 -14.55 2.91 -2.53
C LYS A 91 -15.37 2.20 -3.62
N HIS A 92 -15.27 2.70 -4.85
CA HIS A 92 -15.98 2.10 -5.98
C HIS A 92 -15.55 0.66 -6.21
N ASN A 93 -14.24 0.36 -6.20
CA ASN A 93 -13.73 -1.00 -6.41
C ASN A 93 -14.14 -1.94 -5.26
N ARG A 94 -14.16 -1.46 -4.03
CA ARG A 94 -14.73 -2.18 -2.90
C ARG A 94 -16.20 -2.53 -3.13
N ASP A 95 -17.02 -1.53 -3.47
CA ASP A 95 -18.48 -1.63 -3.52
C ASP A 95 -18.97 -2.52 -4.66
N ILE A 96 -18.35 -2.45 -5.85
CA ILE A 96 -18.73 -3.32 -6.99
C ILE A 96 -18.39 -4.80 -6.77
N ASN A 97 -17.54 -5.11 -5.80
CA ASN A 97 -17.22 -6.47 -5.37
C ASN A 97 -17.97 -6.88 -4.09
N ASN A 98 -18.81 -6.02 -3.52
CA ASN A 98 -19.54 -6.23 -2.27
C ASN A 98 -18.62 -6.49 -1.06
N PHE A 99 -17.42 -5.91 -1.04
CA PHE A 99 -16.53 -5.97 0.11
C PHE A 99 -16.89 -4.90 1.15
N LEU A 100 -16.50 -5.11 2.41
CA LEU A 100 -16.89 -4.29 3.56
C LEU A 100 -15.69 -3.62 4.26
N PHE A 101 -14.51 -3.66 3.66
CA PHE A 101 -13.31 -3.12 4.32
C PHE A 101 -13.38 -1.61 4.55
N ASP A 102 -12.72 -1.18 5.62
CA ASP A 102 -12.58 0.23 5.96
C ASP A 102 -11.53 0.92 5.09
N ILE A 103 -11.72 2.21 4.83
CA ILE A 103 -10.79 3.02 4.03
C ILE A 103 -10.39 4.25 4.83
N LYS A 104 -9.08 4.47 4.98
CA LYS A 104 -8.51 5.65 5.64
C LYS A 104 -7.71 6.48 4.64
N ASN A 105 -8.06 7.75 4.49
CA ASN A 105 -7.23 8.71 3.76
C ASN A 105 -6.25 9.39 4.73
N ALA A 106 -5.03 8.91 4.76
CA ALA A 106 -3.92 9.52 5.52
C ALA A 106 -2.58 8.92 5.09
N PRO A 107 -1.48 9.65 5.15
CA PRO A 107 -0.14 9.07 5.09
C PRO A 107 0.15 8.31 6.39
N VAL A 108 0.91 7.22 6.28
CA VAL A 108 1.28 6.38 7.43
C VAL A 108 2.73 6.65 7.83
N SER A 109 2.99 6.66 9.13
CA SER A 109 4.34 6.74 9.69
C SER A 109 4.43 6.02 11.04
N TYR A 110 5.64 5.85 11.56
CA TYR A 110 5.87 5.27 12.89
C TYR A 110 5.48 6.23 14.04
N ASN A 111 5.26 7.52 13.76
CA ASN A 111 4.82 8.53 14.71
C ASN A 111 3.88 9.55 14.07
N ASN A 112 3.09 10.21 14.90
CA ASN A 112 2.19 11.28 14.44
C ASN A 112 3.00 12.55 14.18
N ARG A 113 2.93 13.05 12.96
CA ARG A 113 3.59 14.27 12.50
C ARG A 113 2.83 14.88 11.31
N ILE A 114 3.05 16.16 11.07
CA ILE A 114 2.60 16.80 9.84
C ILE A 114 3.69 16.59 8.77
N VAL A 115 3.30 16.05 7.64
CA VAL A 115 4.16 15.81 6.49
C VAL A 115 3.66 16.57 5.28
N ASN A 116 4.57 16.94 4.40
CA ASN A 116 4.23 17.45 3.09
C ASN A 116 4.10 16.25 2.14
N PHE A 117 2.87 15.86 1.85
CA PHE A 117 2.58 14.77 0.93
C PHE A 117 2.47 15.29 -0.49
N ASN A 118 3.22 14.68 -1.38
CA ASN A 118 3.28 15.07 -2.78
C ASN A 118 2.61 13.99 -3.63
N TYR A 119 1.60 14.39 -4.40
CA TYR A 119 0.91 13.49 -5.33
C TYR A 119 0.68 14.19 -6.65
N ASN A 120 0.46 13.40 -7.67
CA ASN A 120 0.13 13.84 -9.00
C ASN A 120 -1.21 13.20 -9.38
N GLY A 121 -2.18 14.00 -9.83
CA GLY A 121 -3.49 13.50 -10.28
C GLY A 121 -3.42 12.59 -11.52
N LEU A 122 -2.24 12.44 -12.12
CA LEU A 122 -1.99 11.58 -13.29
C LEU A 122 -1.21 10.32 -12.92
N SER A 123 -0.60 10.28 -11.74
CA SER A 123 0.17 9.14 -11.21
C SER A 123 -0.60 8.47 -10.10
N LEU A 124 -0.52 7.16 -10.02
CA LEU A 124 -1.07 6.37 -8.93
C LEU A 124 -0.17 6.40 -7.69
N SER A 125 1.08 6.85 -7.85
CA SER A 125 2.02 7.00 -6.75
C SER A 125 1.94 8.38 -6.11
N GLY A 126 2.12 8.42 -4.83
CA GLY A 126 2.33 9.63 -4.05
C GLY A 126 3.26 9.31 -2.89
N SER A 127 4.08 10.25 -2.45
CA SER A 127 5.00 9.96 -1.37
C SER A 127 5.24 11.16 -0.45
N ILE A 128 5.75 10.86 0.74
CA ILE A 128 6.26 11.85 1.71
C ILE A 128 7.68 12.32 1.30
N ILE A 129 8.04 12.27 0.04
CA ILE A 129 9.41 12.56 -0.42
C ILE A 129 9.87 13.94 0.06
N ARG A 130 11.01 13.94 0.72
CA ARG A 130 11.75 15.15 1.04
C ARG A 130 12.24 15.80 -0.26
N LYS A 131 12.08 17.11 -0.37
CA LYS A 131 12.24 18.02 -1.51
C LYS A 131 13.34 17.74 -2.56
N LYS A 132 14.30 16.88 -2.31
CA LYS A 132 15.52 16.74 -3.15
C LYS A 132 15.29 16.26 -4.59
N HIS A 133 14.17 15.59 -4.86
CA HIS A 133 13.89 15.02 -6.19
C HIS A 133 12.78 15.73 -6.97
N LEU A 134 12.08 16.70 -6.35
CA LEU A 134 10.95 17.41 -6.97
C LEU A 134 11.26 18.86 -7.36
N GLU A 135 12.42 19.41 -6.97
CA GLU A 135 12.81 20.76 -7.36
C GLU A 135 13.24 20.78 -8.83
N GLY A 136 12.35 21.27 -9.69
CA GLY A 136 12.71 21.71 -11.03
C GLY A 136 12.19 20.90 -12.21
N ASN A 137 11.40 19.86 -12.01
CA ASN A 137 10.87 19.09 -13.13
C ASN A 137 9.35 19.11 -13.21
N ASP A 138 8.82 19.84 -14.20
CA ASP A 138 7.65 19.40 -14.94
C ASP A 138 8.05 18.06 -15.57
N THR A 139 7.84 16.98 -14.82
CA THR A 139 8.12 15.63 -15.32
C THR A 139 7.13 15.30 -16.43
N ALA A 140 7.48 14.33 -17.28
CA ALA A 140 6.57 13.79 -18.30
C ALA A 140 5.21 13.35 -17.73
N TRP A 141 5.06 13.33 -16.40
CA TRP A 141 3.88 12.92 -15.62
C TRP A 141 3.03 14.09 -15.10
N GLY A 142 3.35 15.36 -15.44
CA GLY A 142 2.58 16.54 -15.03
C GLY A 142 3.03 17.18 -13.72
N LYS A 143 2.23 18.17 -13.24
CA LYS A 143 2.54 18.97 -12.04
C LYS A 143 2.15 18.23 -10.77
N TYR A 144 3.08 18.17 -9.81
CA TYR A 144 2.78 17.66 -8.47
C TYR A 144 1.97 18.67 -7.64
N THR A 145 1.04 18.13 -6.86
CA THR A 145 0.33 18.86 -5.81
C THR A 145 0.92 18.48 -4.48
N SER A 146 1.29 19.48 -3.69
CA SER A 146 1.79 19.27 -2.32
C SER A 146 0.72 19.69 -1.32
N VAL A 147 0.46 18.82 -0.36
CA VAL A 147 -0.51 19.08 0.72
C VAL A 147 0.08 18.69 2.08
N ASN A 148 -0.14 19.52 3.09
CA ASN A 148 0.21 19.15 4.45
C ASN A 148 -0.85 18.21 5.01
N MET A 149 -0.42 17.03 5.44
CA MET A 149 -1.28 15.99 6.02
C MET A 149 -0.71 15.51 7.34
N GLU A 150 -1.60 15.19 8.27
CA GLU A 150 -1.23 14.52 9.50
C GLU A 150 -1.09 13.03 9.26
N THR A 151 0.03 12.44 9.69
CA THR A 151 0.24 10.99 9.58
C THR A 151 -0.56 10.25 10.64
N VAL A 152 -0.88 8.99 10.34
CA VAL A 152 -1.44 8.04 11.31
C VAL A 152 -0.43 6.92 11.55
N THR A 153 -0.45 6.35 12.76
CA THR A 153 0.30 5.15 13.07
C THR A 153 -0.59 3.90 12.97
N PRO A 154 -0.02 2.71 12.76
CA PRO A 154 -0.77 1.45 12.85
C PRO A 154 -1.56 1.30 14.15
N LEU A 155 -1.02 1.79 15.28
CA LEU A 155 -1.72 1.76 16.58
C LEU A 155 -2.92 2.72 16.65
N ASP A 156 -2.87 3.86 15.95
CA ASP A 156 -4.03 4.75 15.83
C ASP A 156 -5.15 4.09 15.04
N LEU A 157 -4.79 3.35 13.97
CA LEU A 157 -5.75 2.61 13.16
C LEU A 157 -6.39 1.46 13.95
N GLU A 158 -5.62 0.70 14.74
CA GLU A 158 -6.18 -0.30 15.65
C GLU A 158 -7.23 0.30 16.59
N ARG A 159 -6.90 1.44 17.20
CA ARG A 159 -7.84 2.14 18.10
C ARG A 159 -9.06 2.68 17.37
N GLN A 160 -8.85 3.30 16.20
CA GLN A 160 -9.94 3.91 15.43
C GLN A 160 -10.95 2.87 14.95
N TYR A 161 -10.46 1.72 14.48
CA TYR A 161 -11.30 0.67 13.88
C TYR A 161 -11.62 -0.49 14.84
N ASN A 162 -11.12 -0.41 16.08
CA ASN A 162 -11.27 -1.47 17.10
C ASN A 162 -10.83 -2.84 16.58
N LYS A 163 -9.66 -2.89 15.94
CA LYS A 163 -9.07 -4.09 15.34
C LYS A 163 -7.71 -4.40 15.94
N LYS A 164 -7.30 -5.67 15.87
CA LYS A 164 -5.93 -6.13 16.15
C LYS A 164 -5.37 -6.73 14.90
N PHE A 165 -4.46 -6.02 14.24
CA PHE A 165 -3.89 -6.47 12.98
C PHE A 165 -2.94 -7.65 13.19
N THR A 166 -3.02 -8.62 12.27
CA THR A 166 -2.19 -9.83 12.26
C THR A 166 -1.43 -10.02 10.95
N PHE A 167 -1.82 -9.30 9.91
CA PHE A 167 -1.19 -9.31 8.59
C PHE A 167 -0.94 -7.88 8.10
N LEU A 168 0.21 -7.65 7.47
CA LEU A 168 0.58 -6.38 6.83
C LEU A 168 0.79 -6.58 5.33
N SER A 169 0.15 -5.77 4.50
CA SER A 169 0.55 -5.44 3.13
C SER A 169 1.04 -4.00 3.15
N CYS A 170 2.21 -3.71 2.57
CA CYS A 170 2.84 -2.40 2.68
C CYS A 170 3.59 -2.01 1.41
N ASP A 171 3.10 -0.96 0.78
CA ASP A 171 3.67 -0.29 -0.40
C ASP A 171 3.47 1.23 -0.25
N ILE A 172 4.36 1.91 0.50
CA ILE A 172 4.20 3.32 0.89
C ILE A 172 5.32 4.25 0.41
N GLU A 173 6.01 3.82 -0.65
CA GLU A 173 6.90 4.68 -1.43
C GLU A 173 8.01 5.36 -0.60
N GLY A 174 8.71 4.55 0.24
CA GLY A 174 9.94 4.93 0.95
C GLY A 174 9.83 5.06 2.47
N GLU A 175 8.64 5.16 3.07
CA GLU A 175 8.48 5.23 4.53
C GLU A 175 8.50 3.84 5.21
N GLU A 176 8.46 2.74 4.46
CA GLU A 176 8.46 1.36 4.95
C GLU A 176 9.68 1.02 5.81
N TYR A 177 10.84 1.61 5.53
CA TYR A 177 12.07 1.37 6.28
C TYR A 177 11.99 1.88 7.72
N ASP A 178 11.59 3.14 7.89
CA ASP A 178 11.44 3.76 9.21
C ASP A 178 10.27 3.14 9.96
N LEU A 179 9.15 2.90 9.29
CA LEU A 179 7.97 2.26 9.88
C LEU A 179 8.34 0.90 10.49
N LEU A 180 8.96 0.01 9.71
CA LEU A 180 9.34 -1.31 10.19
C LEU A 180 10.43 -1.27 11.24
N TYR A 181 11.40 -0.37 11.11
CA TYR A 181 12.49 -0.30 12.06
C TYR A 181 12.04 0.17 13.45
N TYR A 182 11.28 1.28 13.49
CA TYR A 182 10.85 1.89 14.75
C TYR A 182 9.66 1.19 15.40
N MET A 183 8.82 0.53 14.62
CA MET A 183 7.68 -0.23 15.12
C MET A 183 7.95 -1.75 15.17
N PHE A 184 9.19 -2.17 15.27
CA PHE A 184 9.57 -3.58 15.31
C PHE A 184 8.82 -4.37 16.38
N ASP A 185 8.72 -3.86 17.61
CA ASP A 185 8.07 -4.55 18.74
C ASP A 185 6.56 -4.77 18.49
N TYR A 186 5.96 -3.96 17.66
CA TYR A 186 4.59 -4.13 17.19
C TYR A 186 4.51 -5.20 16.10
N PHE A 187 5.25 -5.01 15.01
CA PHE A 187 5.18 -5.88 13.84
C PHE A 187 5.77 -7.28 14.04
N LYS A 188 6.69 -7.48 14.97
CA LYS A 188 7.24 -8.83 15.27
C LYS A 188 6.18 -9.83 15.74
N ASN A 189 4.98 -9.35 16.12
CA ASN A 189 3.88 -10.19 16.57
C ASN A 189 2.90 -10.58 15.44
N PHE A 190 3.07 -10.04 14.25
CA PHE A 190 2.23 -10.37 13.10
C PHE A 190 2.45 -11.81 12.63
N ASN A 191 1.43 -12.40 12.01
CA ASN A 191 1.52 -13.73 11.41
C ASN A 191 2.38 -13.71 10.14
N ALA A 192 2.15 -12.68 9.31
CA ALA A 192 2.94 -12.45 8.11
C ALA A 192 2.91 -10.97 7.69
N MET A 193 3.88 -10.60 6.86
CA MET A 193 3.95 -9.28 6.24
C MET A 193 4.44 -9.43 4.80
N VAL A 194 3.89 -8.62 3.91
CA VAL A 194 4.32 -8.46 2.52
C VAL A 194 4.67 -6.99 2.34
N VAL A 195 5.92 -6.71 2.00
CA VAL A 195 6.45 -5.33 1.97
C VAL A 195 7.21 -5.09 0.69
N GLU A 196 6.80 -4.12 -0.11
CA GLU A 196 7.59 -3.60 -1.21
C GLU A 196 8.58 -2.55 -0.70
N PHE A 197 9.87 -2.69 -1.04
CA PHE A 197 10.93 -1.79 -0.60
C PHE A 197 11.39 -0.89 -1.74
N HIS A 198 11.24 0.43 -1.55
CA HIS A 198 11.58 1.45 -2.54
C HIS A 198 12.96 2.05 -2.29
N GLU A 199 14.01 1.39 -2.77
CA GLU A 199 15.40 1.82 -2.54
C GLU A 199 15.69 3.22 -3.10
N LEU A 200 15.09 3.59 -4.24
CA LEU A 200 15.26 4.90 -4.86
C LEU A 200 14.63 6.05 -4.07
N TYR A 201 13.63 5.76 -3.26
CA TYR A 201 12.89 6.73 -2.43
C TYR A 201 13.25 6.61 -0.94
N ASN A 202 14.27 5.82 -0.62
CA ASN A 202 14.69 5.61 0.75
C ASN A 202 15.50 6.80 1.27
N ASP A 203 14.87 7.66 2.07
CA ASP A 203 15.52 8.72 2.84
C ASP A 203 15.88 8.28 4.28
N SER A 204 15.53 7.04 4.65
CA SER A 204 15.89 6.46 5.94
C SER A 204 17.40 6.18 6.01
N LYS A 205 17.93 6.18 7.22
CA LYS A 205 19.28 5.67 7.49
C LYS A 205 19.37 4.13 7.46
N TYR A 206 18.23 3.47 7.38
CA TYR A 206 18.12 2.02 7.31
C TYR A 206 17.88 1.56 5.87
N ASN A 207 18.31 0.36 5.57
CA ASN A 207 18.11 -0.28 4.28
C ASN A 207 17.40 -1.64 4.46
N ARG A 208 17.01 -2.27 3.36
CA ARG A 208 16.32 -3.57 3.35
C ARG A 208 17.07 -4.65 4.15
N LYS A 209 18.40 -4.67 4.08
CA LYS A 209 19.22 -5.63 4.82
C LYS A 209 19.12 -5.42 6.32
N ASP A 210 19.10 -4.17 6.79
CA ASP A 210 18.95 -3.86 8.22
C ASP A 210 17.61 -4.35 8.75
N ILE A 211 16.54 -4.14 7.96
CA ILE A 211 15.20 -4.64 8.28
C ILE A 211 15.21 -6.17 8.33
N HIS A 212 15.75 -6.84 7.29
CA HIS A 212 15.81 -8.30 7.28
C HIS A 212 16.57 -8.86 8.47
N GLN A 213 17.74 -8.31 8.81
CA GLN A 213 18.52 -8.76 9.97
C GLN A 213 17.75 -8.63 11.29
N LYS A 214 16.98 -7.55 11.45
CA LYS A 214 16.18 -7.29 12.65
C LYS A 214 15.02 -8.29 12.79
N TYR A 215 14.39 -8.67 11.67
CA TYR A 215 13.21 -9.54 11.65
C TYR A 215 13.53 -11.04 11.54
N LEU A 216 14.72 -11.41 11.04
CA LEU A 216 15.13 -12.80 10.82
C LEU A 216 14.95 -13.74 12.04
N PRO A 217 15.16 -13.31 13.29
CA PRO A 217 14.91 -14.17 14.44
C PRO A 217 13.43 -14.60 14.61
N HIS A 218 12.50 -13.84 14.05
CA HIS A 218 11.06 -14.01 14.24
C HIS A 218 10.35 -14.55 13.00
N PHE A 219 10.95 -14.36 11.79
CA PHE A 219 10.30 -14.68 10.51
C PHE A 219 11.22 -15.48 9.58
N HIS A 220 10.59 -16.32 8.77
CA HIS A 220 11.18 -16.77 7.52
C HIS A 220 10.97 -15.67 6.48
N ILE A 221 12.04 -15.21 5.83
CA ILE A 221 12.00 -14.10 4.87
C ILE A 221 12.34 -14.64 3.47
N THR A 222 11.47 -14.40 2.52
CA THR A 222 11.69 -14.68 1.09
C THR A 222 11.47 -13.41 0.28
N ASN A 223 12.05 -13.35 -0.93
CA ASN A 223 11.95 -12.15 -1.77
C ASN A 223 11.45 -12.52 -3.17
N ILE A 224 10.63 -11.63 -3.72
CA ILE A 224 10.23 -11.63 -5.13
C ILE A 224 10.47 -10.19 -5.62
N GLY A 225 11.54 -9.97 -6.40
CA GLY A 225 11.92 -8.62 -6.84
C GLY A 225 12.15 -7.67 -5.66
N GLN A 226 11.42 -6.56 -5.65
CA GLN A 226 11.47 -5.57 -4.57
C GLN A 226 10.61 -5.95 -3.35
N THR A 227 9.72 -6.92 -3.49
CA THR A 227 8.83 -7.38 -2.43
C THR A 227 9.50 -8.41 -1.52
N SER A 228 9.40 -8.20 -0.21
CA SER A 228 9.82 -9.16 0.82
C SER A 228 8.59 -9.74 1.52
N ILE A 229 8.60 -11.06 1.71
CA ILE A 229 7.54 -11.82 2.36
C ILE A 229 8.09 -12.34 3.68
N PHE A 230 7.51 -11.93 4.78
CA PHE A 230 7.84 -12.33 6.15
C PHE A 230 6.75 -13.28 6.65
N LYS A 231 7.10 -14.51 6.98
CA LYS A 231 6.17 -15.48 7.57
C LYS A 231 6.66 -15.88 8.96
N LYS A 232 5.79 -15.78 9.96
CA LYS A 232 6.09 -16.12 11.35
C LYS A 232 6.73 -17.51 11.42
N ARG A 233 7.75 -17.66 12.27
CA ARG A 233 8.39 -18.95 12.56
C ARG A 233 7.53 -19.80 13.48
#